data_8d474e0aa870cbc3c882bdc39722cba4
#
_entry.id   8d474e0aa870cbc3c882bdc39722cba4
#
_cell.length_a   1.000
_cell.length_b   1.000
_cell.length_c   1.000
_cell.angle_alpha   90.00
_cell.angle_beta   90.00
_cell.angle_gamma   90.00
#
_symmetry.space_group_name_H-M   'P 1'
#
loop_
_entity.id
_entity.type
_entity.pdbx_description
1 polymer ?
#
loop_
_entity_poly.entity_id
_entity_poly.type
_entity_poly.pdbx_seq_one_letter_code
_entity_poly.pdbx_strand_id
1 'polypeptide(L)'
;RNHDALAIIDELDAMSKKDTLFKIDSYLTVVLIHLIKNQVEGRLTNSWAASIRASIRKIKSLNLKENQTYYYIKEEEWDEILEEAIEFAIDDASAEVENGAYSPFQLKEMVDKNSIITTAKIFLALTYSYSVNDLLAVIDDNLALLPGGEDWKFGKINK
;
A
#
# COMPACT_ATOMS: atom_id res chain seq x y z
N ARG A 1 -26.23 27.96 20.40
CA ARG A 1 -25.60 28.35 19.11
C ARG A 1 -24.21 27.80 18.96
N ASN A 2 -23.35 28.06 19.95
CA ASN A 2 -21.99 27.53 19.91
C ASN A 2 -21.97 26.00 19.85
N HIS A 3 -22.94 25.36 20.52
CA HIS A 3 -23.07 23.91 20.46
C HIS A 3 -23.37 23.41 19.05
N ASP A 4 -24.24 24.07 18.33
CA ASP A 4 -24.59 23.66 16.96
C ASP A 4 -23.41 23.84 16.01
N ALA A 5 -22.68 24.96 16.14
CA ALA A 5 -21.51 25.22 15.31
C ALA A 5 -20.39 24.21 15.59
N LEU A 6 -20.14 23.89 16.87
CA LEU A 6 -19.14 22.90 17.26
C LEU A 6 -19.53 21.50 16.78
N ALA A 7 -20.83 21.14 16.88
CA ALA A 7 -21.31 19.86 16.40
C ALA A 7 -21.12 19.70 14.89
N ILE A 8 -21.37 20.77 14.12
CA ILE A 8 -21.16 20.76 12.66
C ILE A 8 -19.68 20.61 12.34
N ILE A 9 -18.80 21.32 13.02
CA ILE A 9 -17.35 21.20 12.84
C ILE A 9 -16.88 19.77 13.14
N ASP A 10 -17.36 19.18 14.24
CA ASP A 10 -17.01 17.80 14.60
C ASP A 10 -17.48 16.80 13.55
N GLU A 11 -18.69 17.00 13.00
CA GLU A 11 -19.20 16.16 11.92
C GLU A 11 -18.34 16.29 10.64
N LEU A 12 -17.96 17.50 10.27
CA LEU A 12 -17.11 17.73 9.10
C LEU A 12 -15.73 17.12 9.28
N ASP A 13 -15.14 17.23 10.46
CA ASP A 13 -13.86 16.62 10.78
C ASP A 13 -13.93 15.09 10.69
N ALA A 14 -15.01 14.50 11.22
CA ALA A 14 -15.21 13.05 11.17
C ALA A 14 -15.40 12.56 9.74
N MET A 15 -16.15 13.31 8.90
CA MET A 15 -16.34 12.99 7.49
C MET A 15 -15.03 13.10 6.72
N SER A 16 -14.24 14.13 6.97
CA SER A 16 -12.94 14.34 6.34
C SER A 16 -11.96 13.22 6.69
N LYS A 17 -11.94 12.81 7.96
CA LYS A 17 -11.12 11.69 8.42
C LYS A 17 -11.52 10.40 7.73
N LYS A 18 -12.82 10.11 7.68
CA LYS A 18 -13.36 8.91 7.03
C LYS A 18 -12.99 8.88 5.54
N ASP A 19 -13.12 10.01 4.86
CA ASP A 19 -12.76 10.13 3.44
C ASP A 19 -11.26 9.87 3.25
N THR A 20 -10.42 10.44 4.09
CA THR A 20 -8.96 10.24 4.04
C THR A 20 -8.60 8.77 4.25
N LEU A 21 -9.19 8.12 5.25
CA LEU A 21 -8.94 6.70 5.53
C LEU A 21 -9.39 5.82 4.38
N PHE A 22 -10.50 6.16 3.74
CA PHE A 22 -10.98 5.44 2.56
C PHE A 22 -9.98 5.54 1.40
N LYS A 23 -9.43 6.73 1.16
CA LYS A 23 -8.42 6.92 0.13
C LYS A 23 -7.13 6.16 0.43
N ILE A 24 -6.68 6.19 1.69
CA ILE A 24 -5.51 5.42 2.12
C ILE A 24 -5.74 3.93 1.85
N ASP A 25 -6.92 3.41 2.21
CA ASP A 25 -7.26 2.01 1.97
C ASP A 25 -7.19 1.65 0.49
N SER A 26 -7.66 2.53 -0.38
CA SER A 26 -7.61 2.32 -1.83
C SER A 26 -6.17 2.19 -2.34
N TYR A 27 -5.27 3.06 -1.90
CA TYR A 27 -3.85 2.96 -2.28
C TYR A 27 -3.17 1.76 -1.64
N LEU A 28 -3.53 1.41 -0.42
CA LEU A 28 -3.02 0.22 0.24
C LEU A 28 -3.38 -1.04 -0.54
N THR A 29 -4.61 -1.12 -1.02
CA THR A 29 -5.06 -2.24 -1.85
C THR A 29 -4.22 -2.36 -3.12
N VAL A 30 -3.89 -1.23 -3.77
CA VAL A 30 -3.01 -1.24 -4.94
C VAL A 30 -1.63 -1.80 -4.59
N VAL A 31 -1.05 -1.37 -3.47
CA VAL A 31 0.25 -1.91 -3.00
C VAL A 31 0.17 -3.42 -2.83
N LEU A 32 -0.85 -3.89 -2.12
CA LEU A 32 -0.99 -5.32 -1.82
C LEU A 32 -1.21 -6.15 -3.10
N ILE A 33 -2.05 -5.70 -4.02
CA ILE A 33 -2.27 -6.38 -5.29
C ILE A 33 -0.95 -6.55 -6.04
N HIS A 34 -0.14 -5.49 -6.13
CA HIS A 34 1.12 -5.55 -6.86
C HIS A 34 2.18 -6.40 -6.14
N LEU A 35 2.20 -6.40 -4.82
CA LEU A 35 3.07 -7.30 -4.06
C LEU A 35 2.66 -8.77 -4.23
N ILE A 36 1.36 -9.04 -4.32
CA ILE A 36 0.85 -10.39 -4.61
C ILE A 36 1.27 -10.82 -6.01
N LYS A 37 1.09 -9.97 -7.02
CA LYS A 37 1.53 -10.26 -8.39
C LYS A 37 3.03 -10.53 -8.43
N ASN A 38 3.80 -9.71 -7.74
CA ASN A 38 5.26 -9.87 -7.63
C ASN A 38 5.65 -11.22 -7.00
N GLN A 39 5.01 -11.58 -5.90
CA GLN A 39 5.31 -12.83 -5.20
C GLN A 39 4.95 -14.05 -6.04
N VAL A 40 3.76 -14.08 -6.60
CA VAL A 40 3.26 -15.26 -7.32
C VAL A 40 3.96 -15.43 -8.67
N GLU A 41 4.18 -14.35 -9.40
CA GLU A 41 4.82 -14.41 -10.72
C GLU A 41 6.35 -14.36 -10.66
N GLY A 42 6.92 -14.00 -9.51
CA GLY A 42 8.39 -13.98 -9.31
C GLY A 42 9.11 -12.95 -10.15
N ARG A 43 8.44 -11.87 -10.54
CA ARG A 43 9.00 -10.79 -11.37
C ARG A 43 8.50 -9.44 -10.91
N LEU A 44 9.21 -8.40 -11.30
CA LEU A 44 8.81 -7.02 -11.03
C LEU A 44 8.87 -6.23 -12.32
N THR A 45 7.72 -5.84 -12.85
CA THR A 45 7.67 -4.98 -14.03
C THR A 45 7.85 -3.52 -13.61
N ASN A 46 8.28 -2.68 -14.55
CA ASN A 46 8.39 -1.26 -14.28
C ASN A 46 7.04 -0.63 -13.94
N SER A 47 5.97 -1.11 -14.57
CA SER A 47 4.60 -0.66 -14.28
C SER A 47 4.20 -0.98 -12.83
N TRP A 48 4.51 -2.19 -12.35
CA TRP A 48 4.20 -2.59 -10.98
C TRP A 48 5.02 -1.79 -9.96
N ALA A 49 6.30 -1.61 -10.25
CA ALA A 49 7.17 -0.79 -9.40
C ALA A 49 6.65 0.64 -9.30
N ALA A 50 6.26 1.22 -10.42
CA ALA A 50 5.70 2.57 -10.46
C ALA A 50 4.40 2.69 -9.65
N SER A 51 3.53 1.68 -9.72
CA SER A 51 2.28 1.65 -8.96
C SER A 51 2.53 1.57 -7.46
N ILE A 52 3.47 0.73 -7.04
CA ILE A 52 3.84 0.61 -5.62
C ILE A 52 4.42 1.95 -5.13
N ARG A 53 5.38 2.51 -5.86
CA ARG A 53 6.02 3.78 -5.51
C ARG A 53 5.01 4.91 -5.37
N ALA A 54 4.14 5.05 -6.36
CA ALA A 54 3.14 6.11 -6.37
C ALA A 54 2.15 5.95 -5.22
N SER A 55 1.72 4.72 -4.93
CA SER A 55 0.76 4.44 -3.86
C SER A 55 1.36 4.72 -2.48
N ILE A 56 2.60 4.31 -2.23
CA ILE A 56 3.27 4.59 -0.95
C ILE A 56 3.44 6.10 -0.75
N ARG A 57 3.82 6.82 -1.81
CA ARG A 57 3.93 8.28 -1.75
C ARG A 57 2.58 8.94 -1.42
N LYS A 58 1.51 8.46 -2.04
CA LYS A 58 0.16 8.97 -1.77
C LYS A 58 -0.29 8.67 -0.34
N ILE A 59 0.00 7.47 0.15
CA ILE A 59 -0.33 7.11 1.53
C ILE A 59 0.38 8.06 2.50
N LYS A 60 1.67 8.34 2.29
CA LYS A 60 2.38 9.31 3.13
C LYS A 60 1.69 10.67 3.13
N SER A 61 1.35 11.17 1.96
CA SER A 61 0.72 12.47 1.81
C SER A 61 -0.65 12.54 2.51
N LEU A 62 -1.44 11.49 2.38
CA LEU A 62 -2.79 11.43 2.96
C LEU A 62 -2.76 11.19 4.48
N ASN A 63 -1.78 10.45 4.95
CA ASN A 63 -1.74 10.02 6.36
C ASN A 63 -1.33 11.14 7.31
N LEU A 64 -0.61 12.12 6.83
CA LEU A 64 -0.18 13.24 7.65
C LEU A 64 -1.31 14.28 7.73
N LYS A 65 -1.75 14.62 8.94
CA LYS A 65 -2.79 15.62 9.14
C LYS A 65 -2.28 17.01 8.75
N GLU A 66 -3.20 17.93 8.49
CA GLU A 66 -2.91 19.27 8.02
C GLU A 66 -1.87 20.03 8.86
N ASN A 67 -1.86 19.82 10.18
CA ASN A 67 -0.89 20.47 11.06
C ASN A 67 0.51 19.82 11.00
N GLN A 68 0.65 18.75 10.24
CA GLN A 68 1.89 18.01 10.00
C GLN A 68 2.55 17.43 11.26
N THR A 69 1.81 17.31 12.35
CA THR A 69 2.32 16.77 13.61
C THR A 69 1.71 15.43 13.99
N TYR A 70 0.60 15.07 13.38
CA TYR A 70 -0.10 13.82 13.69
C TYR A 70 -0.40 13.02 12.43
N TYR A 71 -0.40 11.70 12.59
CA TYR A 71 -0.83 10.79 11.55
C TYR A 71 -2.24 10.31 11.83
N TYR A 72 -3.05 10.10 10.78
CA TYR A 72 -4.35 9.44 10.92
C TYR A 72 -4.17 7.99 11.35
N ILE A 73 -3.18 7.30 10.77
CA ILE A 73 -2.83 5.93 11.09
C ILE A 73 -1.41 5.95 11.65
N LYS A 74 -1.24 5.48 12.87
CA LYS A 74 0.07 5.35 13.49
C LYS A 74 0.77 4.09 13.00
N GLU A 75 2.08 4.10 13.04
CA GLU A 75 2.88 2.99 12.48
C GLU A 75 2.47 1.63 13.04
N GLU A 76 2.22 1.55 14.33
CA GLU A 76 1.85 0.30 15.00
C GLU A 76 0.43 -0.20 14.64
N GLU A 77 -0.38 0.62 14.01
CA GLU A 77 -1.74 0.25 13.63
C GLU A 77 -1.82 -0.52 12.31
N TRP A 78 -0.74 -0.56 11.54
CA TRP A 78 -0.75 -1.20 10.22
C TRP A 78 -0.95 -2.71 10.26
N ASP A 79 -0.50 -3.38 11.31
CA ASP A 79 -0.65 -4.84 11.40
C ASP A 79 -2.09 -5.29 11.22
N GLU A 80 -2.99 -4.69 11.99
CA GLU A 80 -4.40 -5.05 11.97
C GLU A 80 -5.06 -4.66 10.65
N ILE A 81 -4.71 -3.47 10.14
CA ILE A 81 -5.24 -2.98 8.86
C ILE A 81 -4.82 -3.91 7.72
N LEU A 82 -3.57 -4.33 7.70
CA LEU A 82 -3.05 -5.19 6.64
C LEU A 82 -3.66 -6.59 6.69
N GLU A 83 -3.91 -7.13 7.88
CA GLU A 83 -4.54 -8.43 8.03
C GLU A 83 -5.95 -8.46 7.45
N GLU A 84 -6.70 -7.37 7.57
CA GLU A 84 -8.01 -7.25 6.95
C GLU A 84 -7.89 -7.00 5.44
N ALA A 85 -7.03 -6.07 5.04
CA ALA A 85 -6.92 -5.64 3.66
C ALA A 85 -6.43 -6.74 2.73
N ILE A 86 -5.57 -7.64 3.21
CA ILE A 86 -4.98 -8.67 2.35
C ILE A 86 -6.02 -9.64 1.80
N GLU A 87 -7.07 -9.93 2.53
CA GLU A 87 -8.12 -10.84 2.05
C GLU A 87 -8.82 -10.26 0.82
N PHE A 88 -9.17 -8.98 0.87
CA PHE A 88 -9.77 -8.29 -0.27
C PHE A 88 -8.78 -8.16 -1.43
N ALA A 89 -7.51 -7.89 -1.12
CA ALA A 89 -6.48 -7.74 -2.14
C ALA A 89 -6.24 -9.04 -2.90
N ILE A 90 -6.30 -10.19 -2.24
CA ILE A 90 -6.15 -11.49 -2.91
C ILE A 90 -7.31 -11.71 -3.89
N ASP A 91 -8.53 -11.42 -3.47
CA ASP A 91 -9.70 -11.54 -4.36
C ASP A 91 -9.53 -10.66 -5.60
N ASP A 92 -9.16 -9.39 -5.41
CA ASP A 92 -8.96 -8.46 -6.52
C ASP A 92 -7.77 -8.88 -7.39
N ALA A 93 -6.66 -9.33 -6.78
CA ALA A 93 -5.47 -9.74 -7.51
C ALA A 93 -5.71 -10.97 -8.39
N SER A 94 -6.68 -11.82 -8.03
CA SER A 94 -6.96 -13.04 -8.81
C SER A 94 -7.36 -12.71 -10.25
N ALA A 95 -7.97 -11.56 -10.48
CA ALA A 95 -8.34 -11.12 -11.82
C ALA A 95 -7.14 -10.72 -12.68
N GLU A 96 -5.98 -10.46 -12.06
CA GLU A 96 -4.80 -9.92 -12.72
C GLU A 96 -3.62 -10.89 -12.77
N VAL A 97 -3.39 -11.67 -11.71
CA VAL A 97 -2.27 -12.61 -11.62
C VAL A 97 -2.37 -13.62 -12.76
N GLU A 98 -1.27 -13.77 -13.52
CA GLU A 98 -1.23 -14.67 -14.69
C GLU A 98 -2.43 -14.48 -15.61
N ASN A 99 -2.78 -13.21 -15.86
CA ASN A 99 -3.91 -12.81 -16.71
C ASN A 99 -5.25 -13.41 -16.25
N GLY A 100 -5.43 -13.56 -14.94
CA GLY A 100 -6.67 -14.06 -14.38
C GLY A 100 -6.82 -15.58 -14.43
N ALA A 101 -5.71 -16.31 -14.54
CA ALA A 101 -5.74 -17.77 -14.67
C ALA A 101 -6.22 -18.48 -13.41
N TYR A 102 -6.15 -17.84 -12.26
CA TYR A 102 -6.50 -18.45 -10.98
C TYR A 102 -7.76 -17.84 -10.39
N SER A 103 -8.62 -18.68 -9.82
CA SER A 103 -9.73 -18.18 -9.02
C SER A 103 -9.21 -17.57 -7.71
N PRO A 104 -10.01 -16.75 -7.01
CA PRO A 104 -9.64 -16.28 -5.68
C PRO A 104 -9.28 -17.42 -4.72
N PHE A 105 -9.97 -18.55 -4.82
CA PHE A 105 -9.74 -19.72 -3.96
C PHE A 105 -8.36 -20.34 -4.22
N GLN A 106 -7.99 -20.45 -5.49
CA GLN A 106 -6.68 -20.97 -5.88
C GLN A 106 -5.57 -20.01 -5.48
N LEU A 107 -5.75 -18.71 -5.73
CA LEU A 107 -4.75 -17.71 -5.40
C LEU A 107 -4.52 -17.63 -3.89
N LYS A 108 -5.58 -17.74 -3.10
CA LYS A 108 -5.48 -17.73 -1.64
C LYS A 108 -4.53 -18.81 -1.11
N GLU A 109 -4.53 -19.99 -1.74
CA GLU A 109 -3.63 -21.09 -1.35
C GLU A 109 -2.18 -20.86 -1.81
N MET A 110 -1.98 -20.07 -2.86
CA MET A 110 -0.66 -19.79 -3.42
C MET A 110 0.08 -18.68 -2.71
N VAL A 111 -0.64 -17.72 -2.14
CA VAL A 111 -0.08 -16.52 -1.53
C VAL A 111 0.44 -16.80 -0.13
N ASP A 112 1.68 -16.41 0.13
CA ASP A 112 2.23 -16.35 1.48
C ASP A 112 1.83 -14.99 2.09
N LYS A 113 0.72 -14.96 2.81
CA LYS A 113 0.17 -13.74 3.38
C LYS A 113 1.11 -13.04 4.34
N ASN A 114 1.79 -13.80 5.20
CA ASN A 114 2.69 -13.21 6.18
C ASN A 114 3.85 -12.50 5.50
N SER A 115 4.38 -13.07 4.42
CA SER A 115 5.45 -12.46 3.65
C SER A 115 4.98 -11.15 2.99
N ILE A 116 3.78 -11.14 2.41
CA ILE A 116 3.20 -9.93 1.80
C ILE A 116 3.01 -8.84 2.86
N ILE A 117 2.43 -9.19 4.00
CA ILE A 117 2.19 -8.22 5.09
C ILE A 117 3.52 -7.65 5.59
N THR A 118 4.51 -8.51 5.82
CA THR A 118 5.82 -8.06 6.27
C THR A 118 6.46 -7.09 5.26
N THR A 119 6.38 -7.42 3.98
CA THR A 119 6.92 -6.55 2.93
C THR A 119 6.17 -5.22 2.87
N ALA A 120 4.84 -5.25 2.92
CA ALA A 120 4.03 -4.03 2.93
C ALA A 120 4.39 -3.14 4.12
N LYS A 121 4.60 -3.73 5.29
CA LYS A 121 5.00 -2.98 6.49
C LYS A 121 6.34 -2.29 6.32
N ILE A 122 7.29 -2.93 5.63
CA ILE A 122 8.59 -2.31 5.33
C ILE A 122 8.38 -1.03 4.53
N PHE A 123 7.59 -1.09 3.45
CA PHE A 123 7.30 0.10 2.64
C PHE A 123 6.56 1.17 3.42
N LEU A 124 5.57 0.79 4.22
CA LEU A 124 4.80 1.74 5.02
C LEU A 124 5.65 2.40 6.10
N ALA A 125 6.57 1.66 6.72
CA ALA A 125 7.48 2.20 7.72
C ALA A 125 8.35 3.31 7.16
N LEU A 126 8.73 3.22 5.88
CA LEU A 126 9.52 4.27 5.22
C LEU A 126 8.81 5.62 5.23
N THR A 127 7.47 5.62 5.20
CA THR A 127 6.70 6.86 5.17
C THR A 127 6.81 7.66 6.47
N TYR A 128 7.16 7.01 7.57
CA TYR A 128 7.34 7.68 8.87
C TYR A 128 8.80 8.12 9.08
N SER A 129 9.74 7.40 8.47
CA SER A 129 11.17 7.59 8.73
C SER A 129 11.85 8.56 7.77
N TYR A 130 11.29 8.78 6.58
CA TYR A 130 11.92 9.57 5.53
C TYR A 130 11.04 10.73 5.07
N SER A 131 11.68 11.85 4.75
CA SER A 131 11.01 13.00 4.16
C SER A 131 10.55 12.69 2.73
N VAL A 132 9.64 13.51 2.21
CA VAL A 132 9.17 13.36 0.82
C VAL A 132 10.33 13.35 -0.17
N ASN A 133 11.36 14.19 0.06
CA ASN A 133 12.49 14.29 -0.84
C ASN A 133 13.37 13.03 -0.88
N ASP A 134 13.45 12.32 0.25
CA ASP A 134 14.29 11.13 0.36
C ASP A 134 13.52 9.83 0.10
N LEU A 135 12.20 9.89 0.22
CA LEU A 135 11.33 8.70 0.21
C LEU A 135 11.46 7.88 -1.07
N LEU A 136 11.46 8.53 -2.24
CA LEU A 136 11.46 7.81 -3.51
C LEU A 136 12.70 6.94 -3.69
N ALA A 137 13.87 7.45 -3.29
CA ALA A 137 15.11 6.69 -3.40
C ALA A 137 15.10 5.44 -2.52
N VAL A 138 14.60 5.57 -1.28
CA VAL A 138 14.56 4.41 -0.38
C VAL A 138 13.46 3.42 -0.77
N ILE A 139 12.37 3.89 -1.36
CA ILE A 139 11.38 2.99 -1.96
C ILE A 139 12.03 2.18 -3.08
N ASP A 140 12.76 2.81 -3.98
CA ASP A 140 13.43 2.13 -5.09
C ASP A 140 14.45 1.09 -4.60
N ASP A 141 15.21 1.42 -3.55
CA ASP A 141 16.13 0.46 -2.94
C ASP A 141 15.40 -0.79 -2.43
N ASN A 142 14.22 -0.60 -1.85
CA ASN A 142 13.43 -1.73 -1.35
C ASN A 142 12.73 -2.49 -2.48
N LEU A 143 12.31 -1.81 -3.55
CA LEU A 143 11.78 -2.48 -4.73
C LEU A 143 12.81 -3.41 -5.36
N ALA A 144 14.07 -3.00 -5.39
CA ALA A 144 15.15 -3.81 -5.93
C ALA A 144 15.38 -5.11 -5.14
N LEU A 145 14.92 -5.17 -3.89
CA LEU A 145 15.03 -6.37 -3.04
C LEU A 145 13.88 -7.36 -3.24
N LEU A 146 12.82 -6.97 -3.95
CA LEU A 146 11.70 -7.86 -4.25
C LEU A 146 12.11 -8.94 -5.26
N PRO A 147 11.33 -10.04 -5.37
CA PRO A 147 11.56 -11.02 -6.44
C PRO A 147 11.64 -10.33 -7.80
N GLY A 148 12.70 -10.62 -8.56
CA GLY A 148 12.92 -9.97 -9.85
C GLY A 148 13.30 -8.49 -9.78
N GLY A 149 13.54 -7.96 -8.58
CA GLY A 149 13.86 -6.55 -8.39
C GLY A 149 15.20 -6.13 -8.98
N GLU A 150 16.19 -7.02 -8.98
CA GLU A 150 17.48 -6.71 -9.60
C GLU A 150 17.35 -6.55 -11.12
N ASP A 151 16.61 -7.44 -11.76
CA ASP A 151 16.34 -7.34 -13.20
C ASP A 151 15.59 -6.06 -13.52
N TRP A 152 14.62 -5.70 -12.70
CA TRP A 152 13.92 -4.42 -12.82
C TRP A 152 14.90 -3.25 -12.73
N LYS A 153 15.77 -3.27 -11.73
CA LYS A 153 16.72 -2.18 -11.47
C LYS A 153 17.69 -1.97 -12.63
N PHE A 154 18.15 -3.06 -13.23
CA PHE A 154 19.13 -2.99 -14.34
C PHE A 154 18.48 -2.88 -15.71
N GLY A 155 17.15 -2.76 -15.79
CA GLY A 155 16.46 -2.53 -17.02
C GLY A 155 16.25 -3.78 -17.88
N LYS A 156 16.41 -4.98 -17.31
CA LYS A 156 16.13 -6.23 -18.00
C LYS A 156 14.62 -6.45 -18.10
N ILE A 157 14.19 -7.09 -19.19
CA ILE A 157 12.78 -7.40 -19.37
C ILE A 157 12.40 -8.57 -18.46
N ASN A 158 11.42 -8.33 -17.57
CA ASN A 158 10.85 -9.36 -16.71
C ASN A 158 9.68 -10.02 -17.42
N LYS A 159 9.93 -11.19 -17.95
CA LYS A 159 8.92 -11.96 -18.70
C LYS A 159 8.20 -12.94 -17.80
#